data_237d6af7730a2c9c8729ebdc875fadfd
#
_entry.id   237d6af7730a2c9c8729ebdc875fadfd
#
_cell.length_a   1.000
_cell.length_b   1.000
_cell.length_c   1.000
_cell.angle_alpha   90.00
_cell.angle_beta   90.00
_cell.angle_gamma   90.00
#
_symmetry.space_group_name_H-M   'P 1'
#
loop_
_entity.id
_entity.type
_entity.pdbx_description
1 polymer ?
#
loop_
_entity_poly.entity_id
_entity_poly.type
_entity_poly.pdbx_seq_one_letter_code
_entity_poly.pdbx_strand_id
1 'polypeptide(L)'
;MAEGLLGGVLGEEGERPEVEAPEALAGAEAFAAAIAVKLAGNDPGVARKTEIFLDKQAQLLEIQAEHLKEEHSARLHYLRGQAREIDIRRFGLHLRVGLQVFIALVATLIGVGIALMVHDAVTSRSVIIDPFDSPPALAASGITGKIVAAGVLDELNRLQAATRSSAAKRELASAWTSDVKLSVPETGVSIGEISRLLKSRFGHDLHIEGALVETINGGLNLTVRGSGVPATSITAGPGELDKLSINAAEYVYSQSQPALWANYLTGVGRFEEAIAFCRAAYSRADPADRPYLLNVWAVATQSVVDAKDLDAATRQALELTRMAIRLKPDFWVGYANIVSYLWALGEEESAWSTGTELQKRAGGRPGKVPETYYSYWDGLTWNLLPWLNGALADLEANGGGGTYTTAAGPIVADIYSRLHDPGAASLALETTQSDALDPTIPALTHFVKGRLASEAGDVAKAAAEMERFGALYNNPIVRANFAGYDCWIAPAEEAAGKPGNADALLRTIGTFADCYRFRADILDGRGNWSGAQKAYADAVALAPDLPAAYYSWGVALARHGDLAGAEVRLKEANLRGPHWADPLKAWGDVLMKQRLTDKALAKYEEALKYAPNWKELKQARETLTKQKS
;
A
#
# COMPACT_ATOMS: atom_id res chain seq x y z
N MET A 1 -17.74 16.06 31.75
CA MET A 1 -17.54 17.15 32.75
C MET A 1 -16.98 18.36 32.03
N ALA A 2 -17.85 19.11 31.38
CA ALA A 2 -17.55 20.39 30.74
C ALA A 2 -18.88 21.16 30.51
N GLU A 3 -19.67 21.22 31.55
CA GLU A 3 -20.80 22.14 31.68
C GLU A 3 -20.65 22.82 33.05
N GLY A 4 -20.31 24.10 33.04
CA GLY A 4 -20.26 24.86 34.30
C GLY A 4 -19.23 25.98 34.33
N LEU A 5 -19.12 26.80 33.27
CA LEU A 5 -18.33 28.06 33.38
C LEU A 5 -18.78 29.14 32.36
N LEU A 6 -20.07 29.26 32.15
CA LEU A 6 -20.69 30.40 31.41
C LEU A 6 -21.98 30.87 32.06
N GLY A 7 -21.91 31.12 33.37
CA GLY A 7 -23.01 31.66 34.13
C GLY A 7 -22.50 32.67 35.17
N GLY A 8 -22.29 33.91 34.78
CA GLY A 8 -21.95 34.89 35.79
C GLY A 8 -21.34 36.21 35.30
N VAL A 9 -21.87 36.84 34.26
CA VAL A 9 -21.70 38.29 34.02
C VAL A 9 -22.86 38.79 33.16
N LEU A 10 -24.06 38.73 33.69
CA LEU A 10 -25.19 39.57 33.28
C LEU A 10 -26.01 39.80 34.57
N GLY A 11 -25.63 40.79 35.32
CA GLY A 11 -26.33 41.20 36.50
C GLY A 11 -26.01 42.66 36.81
N GLU A 12 -26.93 43.45 36.55
CA GLU A 12 -27.33 44.72 37.13
C GLU A 12 -27.64 45.75 36.05
N GLU A 13 -28.92 45.82 35.72
CA GLU A 13 -29.55 47.01 35.16
C GLU A 13 -29.45 48.13 36.21
N GLY A 14 -28.45 48.99 36.03
CA GLY A 14 -28.38 50.26 36.75
C GLY A 14 -29.49 51.19 36.25
N GLU A 15 -30.40 51.56 37.15
CA GLU A 15 -31.45 52.58 37.00
C GLU A 15 -30.91 53.80 36.27
N ARG A 16 -31.58 54.15 35.17
CA ARG A 16 -31.38 55.46 34.52
C ARG A 16 -31.92 56.58 35.48
N PRO A 17 -31.10 57.57 35.86
CA PRO A 17 -31.66 58.73 36.54
C PRO A 17 -32.57 59.46 35.54
N GLU A 18 -33.83 59.56 35.89
CA GLU A 18 -34.77 60.45 35.23
C GLU A 18 -34.25 61.91 35.37
N VAL A 19 -33.83 62.44 34.23
CA VAL A 19 -33.52 63.88 34.14
C VAL A 19 -34.85 64.61 33.98
N GLU A 20 -35.37 65.10 35.08
CA GLU A 20 -36.46 66.11 35.03
C GLU A 20 -36.03 67.25 34.12
N ALA A 21 -36.87 67.56 33.16
CA ALA A 21 -36.62 68.57 32.16
C ALA A 21 -36.90 70.00 32.79
N PRO A 22 -35.95 70.90 32.73
CA PRO A 22 -36.13 72.26 33.18
C PRO A 22 -36.92 73.14 32.21
N GLU A 23 -37.54 72.59 31.18
CA GLU A 23 -38.25 73.38 30.14
C GLU A 23 -39.62 73.90 30.53
N ALA A 24 -40.25 73.41 31.59
CA ALA A 24 -41.61 73.85 31.96
C ALA A 24 -41.65 75.15 32.71
N LEU A 25 -40.59 75.56 33.44
CA LEU A 25 -40.55 76.76 34.24
C LEU A 25 -40.24 78.02 33.43
N ALA A 26 -39.38 78.01 32.49
CA ALA A 26 -39.03 79.14 31.63
C ALA A 26 -40.18 79.60 30.71
N GLY A 27 -41.04 78.70 30.29
CA GLY A 27 -42.21 78.97 29.48
C GLY A 27 -43.34 79.71 30.31
N ALA A 28 -43.50 79.31 31.57
CA ALA A 28 -44.54 79.89 32.44
C ALA A 28 -44.23 81.30 32.83
N GLU A 29 -42.98 81.67 33.10
CA GLU A 29 -42.56 83.01 33.44
C GLU A 29 -42.60 83.94 32.24
N ALA A 30 -42.21 83.53 31.05
CA ALA A 30 -42.33 84.28 29.83
C ALA A 30 -43.80 84.57 29.46
N PHE A 31 -44.68 83.57 29.69
CA PHE A 31 -46.11 83.68 29.45
C PHE A 31 -46.77 84.67 30.48
N ALA A 32 -46.33 84.59 31.74
CA ALA A 32 -46.79 85.52 32.78
C ALA A 32 -46.35 86.95 32.47
N ALA A 33 -45.14 87.20 31.98
CA ALA A 33 -44.65 88.50 31.55
C ALA A 33 -45.41 89.06 30.34
N ALA A 34 -45.74 88.20 29.35
CA ALA A 34 -46.57 88.60 28.19
C ALA A 34 -48.01 88.98 28.59
N ILE A 35 -48.59 88.33 29.57
CA ILE A 35 -49.91 88.65 30.14
C ILE A 35 -49.85 89.96 30.91
N ALA A 36 -48.77 90.18 31.68
CA ALA A 36 -48.57 91.43 32.42
C ALA A 36 -48.49 92.65 31.49
N VAL A 37 -47.80 92.53 30.36
CA VAL A 37 -47.75 93.57 29.32
C VAL A 37 -49.11 93.84 28.71
N LYS A 38 -49.94 92.85 28.53
CA LYS A 38 -51.29 92.94 27.94
C LYS A 38 -52.32 93.53 28.91
N LEU A 39 -52.10 93.38 30.22
CA LEU A 39 -52.97 93.89 31.27
C LEU A 39 -52.60 95.32 31.69
N ALA A 40 -51.41 95.82 31.43
CA ALA A 40 -50.89 97.11 31.89
C ALA A 40 -51.44 98.34 31.17
N GLY A 41 -52.36 98.26 30.24
CA GLY A 41 -52.92 99.40 29.51
C GLY A 41 -51.80 100.36 29.05
N ASN A 42 -52.05 101.38 28.26
CA ASN A 42 -51.13 102.33 27.68
C ASN A 42 -50.27 103.21 28.67
N ASP A 43 -49.75 102.62 29.76
CA ASP A 43 -48.80 103.31 30.63
C ASP A 43 -47.36 103.15 30.16
N PRO A 44 -46.68 104.18 29.63
CA PRO A 44 -45.31 104.15 29.08
C PRO A 44 -44.26 103.71 30.11
N GLY A 45 -44.51 103.85 31.40
CA GLY A 45 -43.57 103.50 32.46
C GLY A 45 -43.48 102.02 32.75
N VAL A 46 -44.60 101.30 32.60
CA VAL A 46 -44.67 99.85 32.83
C VAL A 46 -44.11 99.11 31.63
N ALA A 47 -44.42 99.61 30.38
CA ALA A 47 -43.88 98.98 29.13
C ALA A 47 -42.35 99.01 29.15
N ARG A 48 -41.71 100.13 29.48
CA ARG A 48 -40.25 100.26 29.53
C ARG A 48 -39.57 99.34 30.59
N LYS A 49 -40.22 99.17 31.78
CA LYS A 49 -39.69 98.22 32.79
C LYS A 49 -39.80 96.76 32.38
N THR A 50 -40.89 96.45 31.71
CA THR A 50 -41.06 95.06 31.16
C THR A 50 -40.10 94.74 30.03
N GLU A 51 -39.79 95.69 29.15
CA GLU A 51 -38.80 95.57 28.12
C GLU A 51 -37.38 95.34 28.70
N ILE A 52 -37.01 96.10 29.73
CA ILE A 52 -35.74 95.95 30.46
C ILE A 52 -35.70 94.60 31.21
N PHE A 53 -36.83 94.10 31.72
CA PHE A 53 -36.88 92.77 32.38
C PHE A 53 -36.74 91.67 31.36
N LEU A 54 -37.44 91.75 30.24
CA LEU A 54 -37.30 90.70 29.15
C LEU A 54 -35.92 90.72 28.52
N ASP A 55 -35.30 91.87 28.36
CA ASP A 55 -33.94 91.98 27.86
C ASP A 55 -32.91 91.33 28.80
N LYS A 56 -33.08 91.57 30.12
CA LYS A 56 -32.27 90.92 31.17
C LYS A 56 -32.51 89.42 31.25
N GLN A 57 -33.77 88.96 31.09
CA GLN A 57 -34.04 87.51 30.99
C GLN A 57 -33.44 86.89 29.78
N ALA A 58 -33.51 87.53 28.60
CA ALA A 58 -32.85 87.03 27.38
C ALA A 58 -31.32 86.94 27.54
N GLN A 59 -30.68 87.95 28.14
CA GLN A 59 -29.29 87.94 28.52
C GLN A 59 -28.91 86.78 29.46
N LEU A 60 -29.79 86.54 30.50
CA LEU A 60 -29.58 85.45 31.45
C LEU A 60 -29.68 84.05 30.75
N LEU A 61 -30.66 83.88 29.88
CA LEU A 61 -30.85 82.67 29.10
C LEU A 61 -29.69 82.42 28.12
N GLU A 62 -29.15 83.51 27.54
CA GLU A 62 -28.00 83.44 26.67
C GLU A 62 -26.73 83.00 27.43
N ILE A 63 -26.51 83.55 28.63
CA ILE A 63 -25.41 83.15 29.53
C ILE A 63 -25.58 81.67 29.98
N GLN A 64 -26.81 81.27 30.29
CA GLN A 64 -27.09 79.86 30.67
C GLN A 64 -26.90 78.90 29.52
N ALA A 65 -27.32 79.29 28.31
CA ALA A 65 -27.10 78.47 27.09
C ALA A 65 -25.61 78.33 26.76
N GLU A 66 -24.83 79.38 26.94
CA GLU A 66 -23.38 79.37 26.72
C GLU A 66 -22.70 78.52 27.80
N HIS A 67 -23.09 78.61 29.07
CA HIS A 67 -22.57 77.78 30.13
C HIS A 67 -22.91 76.28 29.94
N LEU A 68 -24.16 75.99 29.57
CA LEU A 68 -24.60 74.65 29.21
C LEU A 68 -23.80 74.05 27.99
N LYS A 69 -23.50 74.91 27.02
CA LYS A 69 -22.68 74.53 25.87
C LYS A 69 -21.24 74.20 26.27
N GLU A 70 -20.65 75.03 27.14
CA GLU A 70 -19.30 74.74 27.66
C GLU A 70 -19.25 73.47 28.52
N GLU A 71 -20.24 73.28 29.40
CA GLU A 71 -20.36 72.11 30.25
C GLU A 71 -20.57 70.85 29.42
N HIS A 72 -21.42 70.94 28.40
CA HIS A 72 -21.64 69.83 27.48
C HIS A 72 -20.37 69.50 26.67
N SER A 73 -19.66 70.51 26.21
CA SER A 73 -18.38 70.31 25.48
C SER A 73 -17.29 69.66 26.35
N ALA A 74 -17.15 70.13 27.60
CA ALA A 74 -16.22 69.58 28.58
C ALA A 74 -16.58 68.14 28.95
N ARG A 75 -17.90 67.85 29.10
CA ARG A 75 -18.40 66.50 29.37
C ARG A 75 -18.13 65.53 28.16
N LEU A 76 -18.33 66.04 26.94
CA LEU A 76 -17.98 65.23 25.70
C LEU A 76 -16.48 64.99 25.59
N HIS A 77 -15.64 65.95 25.93
CA HIS A 77 -14.18 65.76 25.95
C HIS A 77 -13.75 64.72 27.00
N TYR A 78 -14.34 64.77 28.17
CA TYR A 78 -14.11 63.84 29.27
C TYR A 78 -14.52 62.39 28.85
N LEU A 79 -15.71 62.21 28.28
CA LEU A 79 -16.22 60.93 27.81
C LEU A 79 -15.39 60.36 26.64
N ARG A 80 -14.94 61.24 25.73
CA ARG A 80 -14.01 60.82 24.66
C ARG A 80 -12.66 60.40 25.22
N GLY A 81 -12.18 61.03 26.26
CA GLY A 81 -10.96 60.64 26.98
C GLY A 81 -11.11 59.22 27.61
N GLN A 82 -12.22 58.99 28.31
CA GLN A 82 -12.51 57.68 28.89
C GLN A 82 -12.67 56.57 27.82
N ALA A 83 -13.36 56.86 26.74
CA ALA A 83 -13.51 55.92 25.65
C ALA A 83 -12.14 55.52 25.05
N ARG A 84 -11.24 56.48 24.82
CA ARG A 84 -9.87 56.19 24.37
C ARG A 84 -9.07 55.38 25.38
N GLU A 85 -9.22 55.63 26.67
CA GLU A 85 -8.54 54.85 27.71
C GLU A 85 -9.03 53.41 27.73
N ILE A 86 -10.34 53.18 27.56
CA ILE A 86 -10.94 51.85 27.48
C ILE A 86 -10.45 51.13 26.22
N ASP A 87 -10.35 51.80 25.06
CA ASP A 87 -9.87 51.23 23.82
C ASP A 87 -8.37 50.83 23.90
N ILE A 88 -7.55 51.68 24.54
CA ILE A 88 -6.13 51.37 24.77
C ILE A 88 -5.99 50.18 25.72
N ARG A 89 -6.79 50.11 26.78
CA ARG A 89 -6.77 48.96 27.70
C ARG A 89 -7.25 47.68 27.04
N ARG A 90 -8.30 47.74 26.19
CA ARG A 90 -8.77 46.59 25.38
C ARG A 90 -7.72 46.16 24.38
N PHE A 91 -7.09 47.08 23.66
CA PHE A 91 -6.00 46.78 22.74
C PHE A 91 -4.82 46.11 23.45
N GLY A 92 -4.43 46.64 24.63
CA GLY A 92 -3.38 46.02 25.45
C GLY A 92 -3.74 44.62 25.94
N LEU A 93 -5.02 44.35 26.24
CA LEU A 93 -5.50 43.02 26.61
C LEU A 93 -5.46 42.07 25.43
N HIS A 94 -5.94 42.49 24.25
CA HIS A 94 -5.88 41.69 23.02
C HIS A 94 -4.44 41.37 22.60
N LEU A 95 -3.54 42.34 22.75
CA LEU A 95 -2.11 42.14 22.47
C LEU A 95 -1.48 41.11 23.42
N ARG A 96 -1.82 41.19 24.74
CA ARG A 96 -1.35 40.18 25.72
C ARG A 96 -1.89 38.78 25.43
N VAL A 97 -3.18 38.66 25.16
CA VAL A 97 -3.80 37.38 24.81
C VAL A 97 -3.21 36.85 23.50
N GLY A 98 -3.06 37.70 22.48
CA GLY A 98 -2.42 37.34 21.23
C GLY A 98 -0.97 36.85 21.41
N LEU A 99 -0.19 37.54 22.26
CA LEU A 99 1.19 37.12 22.57
C LEU A 99 1.21 35.80 23.37
N GLN A 100 0.28 35.59 24.31
CA GLN A 100 0.19 34.31 25.04
C GLN A 100 -0.19 33.15 24.13
N VAL A 101 -1.15 33.36 23.22
CA VAL A 101 -1.54 32.35 22.20
C VAL A 101 -0.36 32.08 21.29
N PHE A 102 0.37 33.09 20.83
CA PHE A 102 1.57 32.92 19.99
C PHE A 102 2.66 32.14 20.73
N ILE A 103 2.96 32.46 21.99
CA ILE A 103 3.95 31.74 22.80
C ILE A 103 3.49 30.29 23.02
N ALA A 104 2.21 30.06 23.32
CA ALA A 104 1.67 28.70 23.47
C ALA A 104 1.80 27.88 22.17
N LEU A 105 1.53 28.50 21.02
CA LEU A 105 1.63 27.87 19.72
C LEU A 105 3.08 27.51 19.38
N VAL A 106 4.02 28.45 19.61
CA VAL A 106 5.45 28.20 19.42
C VAL A 106 5.96 27.11 20.37
N ALA A 107 5.57 27.15 21.66
CA ALA A 107 5.94 26.11 22.62
C ALA A 107 5.36 24.73 22.22
N THR A 108 4.13 24.68 21.71
CA THR A 108 3.53 23.45 21.20
C THR A 108 4.29 22.91 19.99
N LEU A 109 4.65 23.77 19.04
CA LEU A 109 5.44 23.38 17.85
C LEU A 109 6.81 22.83 18.24
N ILE A 110 7.49 23.47 19.20
CA ILE A 110 8.76 22.99 19.72
C ILE A 110 8.57 21.64 20.42
N GLY A 111 7.54 21.48 21.25
CA GLY A 111 7.21 20.24 21.95
C GLY A 111 6.94 19.10 20.98
N VAL A 112 6.16 19.34 19.92
CA VAL A 112 5.91 18.38 18.84
C VAL A 112 7.21 18.04 18.10
N GLY A 113 8.04 19.04 17.78
CA GLY A 113 9.35 18.84 17.15
C GLY A 113 10.27 17.93 17.98
N ILE A 114 10.36 18.17 19.29
CA ILE A 114 11.14 17.32 20.20
C ILE A 114 10.55 15.90 20.28
N ALA A 115 9.23 15.77 20.37
CA ALA A 115 8.57 14.46 20.40
C ALA A 115 8.82 13.68 19.13
N LEU A 116 8.80 14.32 17.97
CA LEU A 116 9.15 13.70 16.68
C LEU A 116 10.63 13.29 16.63
N MET A 117 11.54 14.12 17.12
CA MET A 117 12.98 13.77 17.20
C MET A 117 13.24 12.60 18.14
N VAL A 118 12.56 12.53 19.28
CA VAL A 118 12.68 11.40 20.22
C VAL A 118 12.08 10.14 19.59
N HIS A 119 10.93 10.26 18.92
CA HIS A 119 10.31 9.14 18.20
C HIS A 119 11.24 8.62 17.10
N ASP A 120 11.80 9.50 16.26
CA ASP A 120 12.79 9.15 15.23
C ASP A 120 14.02 8.48 15.85
N ALA A 121 14.53 9.01 16.94
CA ALA A 121 15.67 8.43 17.63
C ALA A 121 15.39 7.02 18.18
N VAL A 122 14.24 6.80 18.83
CA VAL A 122 13.86 5.50 19.41
C VAL A 122 13.58 4.46 18.32
N THR A 123 13.05 4.90 17.17
CA THR A 123 12.73 4.01 16.03
C THR A 123 13.88 3.84 15.05
N SER A 124 14.95 4.62 15.18
CA SER A 124 16.12 4.55 14.29
C SER A 124 16.77 3.17 14.34
N ARG A 125 17.01 2.60 13.16
CA ARG A 125 17.65 1.29 12.95
C ARG A 125 18.59 1.35 11.75
N SER A 126 19.41 2.38 11.67
CA SER A 126 20.34 2.58 10.57
C SER A 126 21.59 1.69 10.73
N VAL A 127 22.25 1.38 9.62
CA VAL A 127 23.61 0.85 9.59
C VAL A 127 24.52 1.99 9.18
N ILE A 128 25.36 2.43 10.10
CA ILE A 128 26.26 3.58 9.94
C ILE A 128 27.67 3.04 9.75
N ILE A 129 28.27 3.34 8.61
CA ILE A 129 29.67 2.99 8.35
C ILE A 129 30.55 4.14 8.84
N ASP A 130 31.38 3.86 9.80
CA ASP A 130 32.39 4.80 10.30
C ASP A 130 33.65 4.82 9.39
N PRO A 131 34.40 5.90 9.31
CA PRO A 131 35.67 5.90 8.60
C PRO A 131 36.59 4.82 9.18
N PHE A 132 37.10 3.93 8.33
CA PHE A 132 38.02 2.88 8.80
C PHE A 132 39.40 3.43 9.09
N ASP A 133 40.05 2.86 10.08
CA ASP A 133 41.45 3.17 10.39
C ASP A 133 42.37 2.58 9.31
N SER A 134 43.40 3.34 8.92
CA SER A 134 44.41 2.87 7.97
C SER A 134 45.79 3.41 8.33
N PRO A 135 46.86 2.62 8.18
CA PRO A 135 48.22 3.08 8.39
C PRO A 135 48.58 4.23 7.44
N PRO A 136 49.43 5.21 7.89
CA PRO A 136 49.85 6.32 7.04
C PRO A 136 50.53 5.89 5.73
N ALA A 137 51.21 4.73 5.71
CA ALA A 137 51.85 4.19 4.51
C ALA A 137 50.82 3.85 3.41
N LEU A 138 49.68 3.25 3.75
CA LEU A 138 48.60 2.96 2.81
C LEU A 138 47.91 4.25 2.34
N ALA A 139 47.75 5.21 3.24
CA ALA A 139 47.15 6.51 2.87
C ALA A 139 48.05 7.25 1.86
N ALA A 140 49.38 7.14 1.98
CA ALA A 140 50.32 7.73 1.02
C ALA A 140 50.26 7.08 -0.36
N SER A 141 49.87 5.80 -0.48
CA SER A 141 49.60 5.12 -1.77
C SER A 141 48.19 5.39 -2.34
N GLY A 142 47.39 6.25 -1.69
CA GLY A 142 46.04 6.59 -2.10
C GLY A 142 44.95 5.68 -1.55
N ILE A 143 45.27 4.66 -0.76
CA ILE A 143 44.30 3.74 -0.15
C ILE A 143 44.05 4.20 1.29
N THR A 144 43.05 5.03 1.49
CA THR A 144 42.64 5.47 2.82
C THR A 144 41.52 4.60 3.37
N GLY A 145 41.46 4.44 4.69
CA GLY A 145 40.34 3.70 5.33
C GLY A 145 38.98 4.28 4.98
N LYS A 146 38.89 5.60 4.78
CA LYS A 146 37.63 6.25 4.32
C LYS A 146 37.21 5.82 2.92
N ILE A 147 38.16 5.63 1.98
CA ILE A 147 37.87 5.13 0.62
C ILE A 147 37.33 3.70 0.71
N VAL A 148 37.95 2.85 1.55
CA VAL A 148 37.47 1.46 1.73
C VAL A 148 36.09 1.44 2.38
N ALA A 149 35.86 2.27 3.40
CA ALA A 149 34.56 2.40 4.06
C ALA A 149 33.46 2.87 3.08
N ALA A 150 33.79 3.82 2.17
CA ALA A 150 32.89 4.25 1.11
C ALA A 150 32.57 3.10 0.13
N GLY A 151 33.58 2.33 -0.30
CA GLY A 151 33.37 1.17 -1.16
C GLY A 151 32.49 0.09 -0.51
N VAL A 152 32.66 -0.14 0.80
CA VAL A 152 31.78 -1.05 1.56
C VAL A 152 30.33 -0.52 1.60
N LEU A 153 30.15 0.80 1.80
CA LEU A 153 28.81 1.41 1.80
C LEU A 153 28.13 1.33 0.42
N ASP A 154 28.88 1.60 -0.65
CA ASP A 154 28.37 1.52 -2.02
C ASP A 154 27.92 0.08 -2.35
N GLU A 155 28.70 -0.91 -1.92
CA GLU A 155 28.38 -2.31 -2.13
C GLU A 155 27.18 -2.76 -1.26
N LEU A 156 27.05 -2.28 -0.02
CA LEU A 156 25.86 -2.49 0.80
C LEU A 156 24.60 -1.92 0.14
N ASN A 157 24.69 -0.72 -0.43
CA ASN A 157 23.60 -0.12 -1.18
C ASN A 157 23.22 -0.98 -2.39
N ARG A 158 24.21 -1.50 -3.13
CA ARG A 158 23.99 -2.40 -4.28
C ARG A 158 23.29 -3.70 -3.85
N LEU A 159 23.78 -4.35 -2.78
CA LEU A 159 23.16 -5.56 -2.23
C LEU A 159 21.72 -5.30 -1.80
N GLN A 160 21.48 -4.20 -1.09
CA GLN A 160 20.15 -3.84 -0.62
C GLN A 160 19.19 -3.49 -1.76
N ALA A 161 19.67 -2.83 -2.81
CA ALA A 161 18.89 -2.54 -4.01
C ALA A 161 18.52 -3.82 -4.77
N ALA A 162 19.45 -4.79 -4.86
CA ALA A 162 19.22 -6.07 -5.51
C ALA A 162 18.34 -7.02 -4.68
N THR A 163 18.13 -6.74 -3.37
CA THR A 163 17.35 -7.61 -2.48
C THR A 163 15.88 -7.27 -2.55
N ARG A 164 15.04 -8.23 -2.96
CA ARG A 164 13.59 -8.19 -2.90
C ARG A 164 13.13 -8.80 -1.57
N SER A 165 12.43 -8.08 -0.73
CA SER A 165 11.92 -8.61 0.54
C SER A 165 10.76 -7.79 1.09
N SER A 166 9.85 -8.48 1.78
CA SER A 166 8.82 -7.86 2.61
C SER A 166 9.34 -7.43 4.01
N ALA A 167 10.57 -7.82 4.37
CA ALA A 167 11.23 -7.33 5.56
C ALA A 167 11.65 -5.87 5.38
N ALA A 168 11.50 -5.08 6.45
CA ALA A 168 11.92 -3.69 6.42
C ALA A 168 13.44 -3.59 6.23
N LYS A 169 13.86 -2.73 5.30
CA LYS A 169 15.27 -2.42 5.06
C LYS A 169 15.74 -1.41 6.09
N ARG A 170 16.96 -1.57 6.61
CA ARG A 170 17.61 -0.56 7.43
C ARG A 170 18.14 0.56 6.53
N GLU A 171 18.12 1.78 7.03
CA GLU A 171 18.78 2.90 6.36
C GLU A 171 20.31 2.68 6.38
N LEU A 172 20.96 2.93 5.26
CA LEU A 172 22.41 2.86 5.13
C LEU A 172 22.98 4.28 5.12
N ALA A 173 23.85 4.60 6.04
CA ALA A 173 24.42 5.93 6.19
C ALA A 173 25.93 5.88 6.43
N SER A 174 26.60 6.99 6.13
CA SER A 174 28.00 7.21 6.47
C SER A 174 28.12 8.22 7.62
N ALA A 175 29.07 7.97 8.54
CA ALA A 175 29.34 8.89 9.63
C ALA A 175 30.00 10.20 9.17
N TRP A 176 30.50 10.29 7.92
CA TRP A 176 31.19 11.46 7.37
C TRP A 176 30.35 12.34 6.45
N THR A 177 29.09 12.01 6.21
CA THR A 177 28.18 12.90 5.46
C THR A 177 27.85 14.10 6.34
N SER A 178 28.18 15.32 5.87
CA SER A 178 28.00 16.55 6.64
C SER A 178 26.50 16.84 6.82
N ASP A 179 26.09 16.87 8.08
CA ASP A 179 24.78 17.41 8.46
C ASP A 179 24.63 18.87 8.04
N VAL A 180 23.46 19.23 7.58
CA VAL A 180 23.07 20.64 7.45
C VAL A 180 23.13 21.27 8.85
N LYS A 181 24.12 22.13 9.08
CA LYS A 181 24.31 22.82 10.37
C LYS A 181 23.27 23.92 10.54
N LEU A 182 22.05 23.57 10.86
CA LEU A 182 21.08 24.50 11.45
C LEU A 182 21.45 24.66 12.93
N SER A 183 22.26 25.67 13.23
CA SER A 183 22.58 26.02 14.62
C SER A 183 21.42 26.75 15.28
N VAL A 184 21.10 26.34 16.50
CA VAL A 184 20.15 27.09 17.34
C VAL A 184 20.85 28.38 17.79
N PRO A 185 20.31 29.58 17.48
CA PRO A 185 20.89 30.84 17.90
C PRO A 185 21.15 30.82 19.42
N GLU A 186 22.31 31.33 19.85
CA GLU A 186 22.75 31.49 21.25
C GLU A 186 23.24 30.23 21.99
N THR A 187 22.98 29.01 21.50
CA THR A 187 23.41 27.78 22.20
C THR A 187 24.64 27.14 21.58
N GLY A 188 24.99 27.44 20.33
CA GLY A 188 26.09 26.85 19.59
C GLY A 188 25.88 25.37 19.22
N VAL A 189 24.75 24.76 19.61
CA VAL A 189 24.42 23.36 19.33
C VAL A 189 23.55 23.27 18.09
N SER A 190 23.92 22.41 17.15
CA SER A 190 23.08 22.18 15.97
C SER A 190 21.93 21.20 16.26
N ILE A 191 20.81 21.35 15.55
CA ILE A 191 19.69 20.39 15.63
C ILE A 191 20.18 18.99 15.27
N GLY A 192 21.11 18.87 14.32
CA GLY A 192 21.73 17.59 13.96
C GLY A 192 22.56 16.96 15.08
N GLU A 193 23.23 17.77 15.94
CA GLU A 193 23.96 17.25 17.11
C GLU A 193 23.00 16.72 18.17
N ILE A 194 21.87 17.40 18.40
CA ILE A 194 20.83 16.93 19.32
C ILE A 194 20.24 15.61 18.80
N SER A 195 19.91 15.53 17.51
CA SER A 195 19.37 14.31 16.88
C SER A 195 20.38 13.16 17.01
N ARG A 196 21.66 13.38 16.72
CA ARG A 196 22.71 12.37 16.90
C ARG A 196 22.85 11.90 18.35
N LEU A 197 22.83 12.83 19.31
CA LEU A 197 22.89 12.48 20.73
C LEU A 197 21.66 11.63 21.15
N LEU A 198 20.47 11.99 20.67
CA LEU A 198 19.28 11.21 20.93
C LEU A 198 19.35 9.81 20.28
N LYS A 199 19.78 9.71 19.01
CA LYS A 199 19.97 8.44 18.31
C LYS A 199 21.04 7.57 18.98
N SER A 200 22.16 8.13 19.41
CA SER A 200 23.21 7.37 20.10
C SER A 200 22.78 6.86 21.48
N ARG A 201 21.83 7.53 22.14
CA ARG A 201 21.35 7.16 23.47
C ARG A 201 20.13 6.25 23.46
N PHE A 202 19.22 6.44 22.51
CA PHE A 202 17.92 5.78 22.45
C PHE A 202 17.72 4.96 21.17
N GLY A 203 18.54 5.16 20.14
CA GLY A 203 18.47 4.46 18.86
C GLY A 203 19.05 3.05 18.90
N HIS A 204 18.74 2.30 17.85
CA HIS A 204 19.23 0.94 17.62
C HIS A 204 20.13 0.92 16.37
N ASP A 205 20.86 2.02 16.14
CA ASP A 205 21.79 2.15 15.03
C ASP A 205 23.01 1.24 15.25
N LEU A 206 23.43 0.60 14.16
CA LEU A 206 24.62 -0.26 14.16
C LEU A 206 25.79 0.53 13.57
N HIS A 207 26.75 0.87 14.39
CA HIS A 207 28.01 1.48 13.97
C HIS A 207 28.98 0.39 13.55
N ILE A 208 29.50 0.49 12.33
CA ILE A 208 30.45 -0.44 11.74
C ILE A 208 31.81 0.27 11.63
N GLU A 209 32.74 -0.20 12.40
CA GLU A 209 34.13 0.25 12.42
C GLU A 209 35.02 -0.74 11.67
N GLY A 210 36.13 -0.28 11.15
CA GLY A 210 37.10 -1.15 10.48
C GLY A 210 38.54 -0.68 10.67
N ALA A 211 39.47 -1.63 10.59
CA ALA A 211 40.89 -1.36 10.58
C ALA A 211 41.53 -2.09 9.39
N LEU A 212 42.16 -1.32 8.50
CA LEU A 212 42.83 -1.81 7.30
C LEU A 212 44.35 -1.91 7.59
N VAL A 213 44.94 -3.04 7.26
CA VAL A 213 46.39 -3.25 7.34
C VAL A 213 46.92 -3.95 6.09
N GLU A 214 48.16 -3.66 5.72
CA GLU A 214 48.82 -4.39 4.63
C GLU A 214 49.39 -5.72 5.15
N THR A 215 49.25 -6.77 4.37
CA THR A 215 49.84 -8.07 4.69
C THR A 215 51.29 -8.18 4.17
N ILE A 216 52.07 -9.12 4.71
CA ILE A 216 53.46 -9.34 4.33
C ILE A 216 53.64 -9.54 2.81
N ASN A 217 52.62 -10.07 2.12
CA ASN A 217 52.66 -10.35 0.69
C ASN A 217 52.08 -9.20 -0.17
N GLY A 218 51.94 -7.99 0.39
CA GLY A 218 51.40 -6.82 -0.32
C GLY A 218 49.88 -6.83 -0.56
N GLY A 219 49.17 -7.77 0.04
CA GLY A 219 47.70 -7.79 0.05
C GLY A 219 47.15 -6.93 1.18
N LEU A 220 45.83 -6.87 1.28
CA LEU A 220 45.13 -6.09 2.30
C LEU A 220 44.35 -6.99 3.24
N ASN A 221 44.35 -6.63 4.53
CA ASN A 221 43.50 -7.24 5.54
C ASN A 221 42.64 -6.16 6.18
N LEU A 222 41.34 -6.32 6.11
CA LEU A 222 40.35 -5.45 6.73
C LEU A 222 39.67 -6.21 7.87
N THR A 223 39.85 -5.71 9.09
CA THR A 223 39.08 -6.17 10.24
C THR A 223 37.86 -5.28 10.37
N VAL A 224 36.65 -5.90 10.29
CA VAL A 224 35.38 -5.21 10.46
C VAL A 224 34.71 -5.67 11.75
N ARG A 225 34.12 -4.73 12.47
CA ARG A 225 33.40 -4.98 13.73
C ARG A 225 32.30 -3.92 13.93
N GLY A 226 31.36 -4.18 14.83
CA GLY A 226 30.35 -3.17 15.18
C GLY A 226 29.44 -3.63 16.31
N SER A 227 28.52 -2.77 16.71
CA SER A 227 27.47 -3.11 17.68
C SER A 227 26.60 -4.24 17.12
N GLY A 228 26.64 -5.43 17.72
CA GLY A 228 25.90 -6.61 17.23
C GLY A 228 26.50 -7.27 15.98
N VAL A 229 27.63 -6.78 15.46
CA VAL A 229 28.39 -7.37 14.36
C VAL A 229 29.72 -7.90 14.93
N PRO A 230 29.92 -9.22 15.03
CA PRO A 230 31.15 -9.81 15.55
C PRO A 230 32.38 -9.37 14.73
N ALA A 231 33.51 -9.23 15.38
CA ALA A 231 34.72 -8.90 14.66
C ALA A 231 35.15 -10.02 13.71
N THR A 232 35.45 -9.67 12.48
CA THR A 232 35.99 -10.59 11.47
C THR A 232 37.13 -9.92 10.69
N SER A 233 38.08 -10.73 10.20
CA SER A 233 39.16 -10.26 9.33
C SER A 233 38.97 -10.83 7.93
N ILE A 234 38.97 -9.96 6.94
CA ILE A 234 38.77 -10.23 5.53
C ILE A 234 40.03 -9.89 4.79
N THR A 235 40.56 -10.81 4.04
CA THR A 235 41.82 -10.63 3.29
C THR A 235 41.58 -10.63 1.79
N ALA A 236 42.32 -9.78 1.08
CA ALA A 236 42.36 -9.76 -0.36
C ALA A 236 43.84 -9.66 -0.85
N GLY A 237 44.05 -10.14 -2.05
CA GLY A 237 45.38 -10.08 -2.68
C GLY A 237 45.75 -8.66 -3.10
N PRO A 238 46.99 -8.47 -3.57
CA PRO A 238 47.44 -7.18 -4.10
C PRO A 238 46.55 -6.71 -5.26
N GLY A 239 46.04 -5.48 -5.21
CA GLY A 239 45.17 -4.91 -6.23
C GLY A 239 43.70 -5.36 -6.20
N GLU A 240 43.28 -6.20 -5.24
CA GLU A 240 41.91 -6.72 -5.11
C GLU A 240 41.07 -5.89 -4.10
N LEU A 241 41.14 -4.56 -4.14
CA LEU A 241 40.43 -3.67 -3.22
C LEU A 241 38.91 -3.83 -3.35
N ASP A 242 38.39 -3.98 -4.57
CA ASP A 242 36.97 -4.16 -4.82
C ASP A 242 36.46 -5.45 -4.17
N LYS A 243 37.23 -6.54 -4.32
CA LYS A 243 36.89 -7.82 -3.68
C LYS A 243 36.89 -7.74 -2.15
N LEU A 244 37.80 -6.96 -1.57
CA LEU A 244 37.82 -6.69 -0.13
C LEU A 244 36.53 -5.98 0.30
N SER A 245 36.11 -4.94 -0.45
CA SER A 245 34.90 -4.18 -0.18
C SER A 245 33.64 -5.03 -0.34
N ILE A 246 33.56 -5.86 -1.39
CA ILE A 246 32.45 -6.78 -1.62
C ILE A 246 32.32 -7.77 -0.45
N ASN A 247 33.39 -8.46 -0.09
CA ASN A 247 33.35 -9.46 0.98
C ASN A 247 33.02 -8.83 2.34
N ALA A 248 33.50 -7.62 2.60
CA ALA A 248 33.18 -6.87 3.81
C ALA A 248 31.72 -6.46 3.85
N ALA A 249 31.18 -5.99 2.72
CA ALA A 249 29.76 -5.64 2.61
C ALA A 249 28.85 -6.87 2.78
N GLU A 250 29.16 -8.01 2.13
CA GLU A 250 28.42 -9.26 2.33
C GLU A 250 28.42 -9.68 3.82
N TYR A 251 29.57 -9.59 4.48
CA TYR A 251 29.64 -9.92 5.89
C TYR A 251 28.78 -8.97 6.74
N VAL A 252 28.95 -7.65 6.58
CA VAL A 252 28.16 -6.65 7.31
C VAL A 252 26.66 -6.84 7.04
N TYR A 253 26.27 -7.06 5.79
CA TYR A 253 24.89 -7.28 5.39
C TYR A 253 24.29 -8.52 6.06
N SER A 254 25.05 -9.62 6.09
CA SER A 254 24.64 -10.88 6.72
C SER A 254 24.42 -10.78 8.22
N GLN A 255 25.21 -9.94 8.90
CA GLN A 255 25.10 -9.76 10.35
C GLN A 255 24.06 -8.69 10.73
N SER A 256 24.00 -7.59 9.99
CA SER A 256 23.12 -6.46 10.30
C SER A 256 21.68 -6.66 9.82
N GLN A 257 21.47 -7.41 8.73
CA GLN A 257 20.17 -7.64 8.10
C GLN A 257 20.02 -9.10 7.63
N PRO A 258 20.01 -10.09 8.55
CA PRO A 258 20.12 -11.51 8.22
C PRO A 258 18.98 -12.02 7.32
N ALA A 259 17.75 -11.54 7.51
CA ALA A 259 16.63 -11.93 6.68
C ALA A 259 16.77 -11.43 5.23
N LEU A 260 17.30 -10.22 5.05
CA LEU A 260 17.55 -9.64 3.73
C LEU A 260 18.72 -10.34 3.02
N TRP A 261 19.81 -10.65 3.76
CA TRP A 261 20.92 -11.42 3.20
C TRP A 261 20.48 -12.80 2.71
N ALA A 262 19.73 -13.54 3.52
CA ALA A 262 19.17 -14.83 3.11
C ALA A 262 18.30 -14.70 1.84
N ASN A 263 17.51 -13.64 1.76
CA ASN A 263 16.66 -13.37 0.61
C ASN A 263 17.46 -13.02 -0.65
N TYR A 264 18.57 -12.27 -0.49
CA TYR A 264 19.52 -11.99 -1.57
C TYR A 264 20.12 -13.30 -2.12
N LEU A 265 20.61 -14.18 -1.22
CA LEU A 265 21.15 -15.48 -1.61
C LEU A 265 20.16 -16.31 -2.44
N THR A 266 18.90 -16.34 -1.99
CA THR A 266 17.81 -17.02 -2.72
C THR A 266 17.57 -16.38 -4.08
N GLY A 267 17.56 -15.05 -4.15
CA GLY A 267 17.34 -14.29 -5.39
C GLY A 267 18.43 -14.51 -6.46
N VAL A 268 19.67 -14.77 -6.03
CA VAL A 268 20.79 -15.08 -6.94
C VAL A 268 21.03 -16.59 -7.14
N GLY A 269 20.09 -17.44 -6.65
CA GLY A 269 20.14 -18.90 -6.87
C GLY A 269 21.11 -19.66 -5.94
N ARG A 270 21.64 -19.01 -4.87
CA ARG A 270 22.54 -19.65 -3.88
C ARG A 270 21.69 -20.33 -2.78
N PHE A 271 20.82 -21.28 -3.18
CA PHE A 271 19.79 -21.86 -2.30
C PHE A 271 20.34 -22.65 -1.12
N GLU A 272 21.33 -23.52 -1.35
CA GLU A 272 21.95 -24.33 -0.28
C GLU A 272 22.61 -23.43 0.77
N GLU A 273 23.25 -22.36 0.32
CA GLU A 273 23.87 -21.38 1.22
C GLU A 273 22.81 -20.59 2.00
N ALA A 274 21.70 -20.20 1.36
CA ALA A 274 20.56 -19.57 2.01
C ALA A 274 19.99 -20.47 3.12
N ILE A 275 19.80 -21.78 2.84
CA ILE A 275 19.31 -22.75 3.83
C ILE A 275 20.28 -22.88 4.99
N ALA A 276 21.57 -23.05 4.71
CA ALA A 276 22.61 -23.17 5.74
C ALA A 276 22.67 -21.91 6.61
N PHE A 277 22.62 -20.74 5.98
CA PHE A 277 22.61 -19.46 6.65
C PHE A 277 21.37 -19.29 7.53
N CYS A 278 20.15 -19.51 7.00
CA CYS A 278 18.91 -19.40 7.76
C CYS A 278 18.93 -20.30 9.00
N ARG A 279 19.39 -21.54 8.85
CA ARG A 279 19.51 -22.50 9.95
C ARG A 279 20.46 -22.02 11.04
N ALA A 280 21.60 -21.47 10.65
CA ALA A 280 22.61 -20.97 11.59
C ALA A 280 22.19 -19.64 12.25
N ALA A 281 21.51 -18.77 11.52
CA ALA A 281 21.10 -17.45 11.99
C ALA A 281 19.84 -17.48 12.87
N TYR A 282 18.91 -18.39 12.65
CA TYR A 282 17.57 -18.41 13.27
C TYR A 282 17.57 -18.28 14.79
N SER A 283 18.45 -19.03 15.48
CA SER A 283 18.51 -19.01 16.95
C SER A 283 19.04 -17.70 17.53
N ARG A 284 19.89 -17.00 16.76
CA ARG A 284 20.58 -15.76 17.18
C ARG A 284 19.86 -14.49 16.69
N ALA A 285 18.98 -14.64 15.69
CA ALA A 285 18.27 -13.52 15.09
C ALA A 285 17.28 -12.87 16.06
N ASP A 286 17.07 -11.57 15.87
CA ASP A 286 15.99 -10.84 16.54
C ASP A 286 14.66 -11.58 16.34
N PRO A 287 13.82 -11.72 17.38
CA PRO A 287 12.49 -12.30 17.24
C PRO A 287 11.67 -11.74 16.08
N ALA A 288 11.85 -10.45 15.76
CA ALA A 288 11.18 -9.80 14.63
C ALA A 288 11.65 -10.31 13.25
N ASP A 289 12.91 -10.77 13.13
CA ASP A 289 13.48 -11.28 11.87
C ASP A 289 13.20 -12.78 11.65
N ARG A 290 12.90 -13.53 12.70
CA ARG A 290 12.69 -14.99 12.62
C ARG A 290 11.59 -15.42 11.65
N PRO A 291 10.42 -14.77 11.56
CA PRO A 291 9.41 -15.13 10.57
C PRO A 291 9.92 -15.03 9.13
N TYR A 292 10.70 -14.00 8.85
CA TYR A 292 11.29 -13.78 7.52
C TYR A 292 12.35 -14.82 7.20
N LEU A 293 13.22 -15.17 8.15
CA LEU A 293 14.21 -16.23 7.97
C LEU A 293 13.56 -17.60 7.69
N LEU A 294 12.49 -17.94 8.43
CA LEU A 294 11.73 -19.17 8.20
C LEU A 294 11.11 -19.18 6.80
N ASN A 295 10.59 -18.05 6.35
CA ASN A 295 10.00 -17.92 5.03
C ASN A 295 11.04 -18.11 3.91
N VAL A 296 12.20 -17.47 4.04
CA VAL A 296 13.29 -17.63 3.07
C VAL A 296 13.82 -19.07 3.07
N TRP A 297 13.98 -19.67 4.26
CA TRP A 297 14.34 -21.06 4.38
C TRP A 297 13.35 -21.97 3.67
N ALA A 298 12.05 -21.74 3.81
CA ALA A 298 10.99 -22.48 3.13
C ALA A 298 11.13 -22.38 1.60
N VAL A 299 11.25 -21.16 1.08
CA VAL A 299 11.40 -20.91 -0.36
C VAL A 299 12.66 -21.60 -0.91
N ALA A 300 13.80 -21.42 -0.26
CA ALA A 300 15.05 -22.02 -0.67
C ALA A 300 14.99 -23.57 -0.65
N THR A 301 14.31 -24.15 0.36
CA THR A 301 14.14 -25.62 0.48
C THR A 301 13.37 -26.20 -0.71
N GLN A 302 12.31 -25.52 -1.16
CA GLN A 302 11.56 -25.96 -2.32
C GLN A 302 12.36 -25.79 -3.64
N SER A 303 13.22 -24.77 -3.70
CA SER A 303 13.93 -24.39 -4.91
C SER A 303 15.20 -25.21 -5.18
N VAL A 304 15.73 -25.93 -4.18
CA VAL A 304 17.04 -26.63 -4.27
C VAL A 304 16.92 -28.07 -4.73
N VAL A 305 15.72 -28.65 -4.75
CA VAL A 305 15.52 -30.10 -4.95
C VAL A 305 15.16 -30.50 -6.38
N ASP A 306 15.49 -31.75 -6.72
CA ASP A 306 15.03 -32.40 -7.96
C ASP A 306 13.50 -32.64 -7.93
N ALA A 307 12.95 -32.93 -9.11
CA ALA A 307 11.52 -33.19 -9.27
C ALA A 307 10.99 -34.31 -8.38
N LYS A 308 11.75 -35.36 -8.18
CA LYS A 308 11.38 -36.54 -7.37
C LYS A 308 11.23 -36.23 -5.87
N ASP A 309 11.93 -35.21 -5.38
CA ASP A 309 11.95 -34.80 -3.96
C ASP A 309 11.11 -33.56 -3.70
N LEU A 310 10.47 -33.00 -4.74
CA LEU A 310 9.73 -31.73 -4.66
C LEU A 310 8.59 -31.79 -3.65
N ASP A 311 7.81 -32.87 -3.60
CA ASP A 311 6.69 -33.01 -2.66
C ASP A 311 7.17 -32.97 -1.21
N ALA A 312 8.26 -33.69 -0.90
CA ALA A 312 8.83 -33.71 0.45
C ALA A 312 9.36 -32.34 0.85
N ALA A 313 10.08 -31.68 -0.07
CA ALA A 313 10.59 -30.33 0.14
C ALA A 313 9.45 -29.29 0.30
N THR A 314 8.40 -29.40 -0.51
CA THR A 314 7.22 -28.52 -0.42
C THR A 314 6.50 -28.71 0.90
N ARG A 315 6.34 -29.94 1.40
CA ARG A 315 5.78 -30.20 2.76
C ARG A 315 6.65 -29.60 3.84
N GLN A 316 7.97 -29.71 3.75
CA GLN A 316 8.89 -29.06 4.68
C GLN A 316 8.76 -27.54 4.61
N ALA A 317 8.70 -26.95 3.43
CA ALA A 317 8.49 -25.52 3.23
C ALA A 317 7.16 -25.04 3.83
N LEU A 318 6.09 -25.81 3.68
CA LEU A 318 4.78 -25.55 4.27
C LEU A 318 4.87 -25.50 5.81
N GLU A 319 5.57 -26.43 6.44
CA GLU A 319 5.73 -26.43 7.90
C GLU A 319 6.57 -25.24 8.39
N LEU A 320 7.68 -24.92 7.73
CA LEU A 320 8.50 -23.75 8.04
C LEU A 320 7.68 -22.44 7.96
N THR A 321 6.84 -22.33 6.93
CA THR A 321 5.98 -21.16 6.74
C THR A 321 4.86 -21.08 7.77
N ARG A 322 4.27 -22.22 8.15
CA ARG A 322 3.32 -22.29 9.29
C ARG A 322 3.98 -21.84 10.59
N MET A 323 5.26 -22.20 10.83
CA MET A 323 6.02 -21.68 11.96
C MET A 323 6.18 -20.16 11.89
N ALA A 324 6.49 -19.61 10.71
CA ALA A 324 6.60 -18.16 10.51
C ALA A 324 5.30 -17.43 10.84
N ILE A 325 4.15 -17.94 10.40
CA ILE A 325 2.84 -17.38 10.69
C ILE A 325 2.49 -17.47 12.17
N ARG A 326 2.86 -18.54 12.86
CA ARG A 326 2.66 -18.64 14.33
C ARG A 326 3.43 -17.55 15.09
N LEU A 327 4.62 -17.17 14.61
CA LEU A 327 5.43 -16.08 15.19
C LEU A 327 4.89 -14.70 14.82
N LYS A 328 4.32 -14.56 13.62
CA LYS A 328 3.81 -13.30 13.07
C LYS A 328 2.47 -13.55 12.37
N PRO A 329 1.33 -13.44 13.08
CA PRO A 329 0.01 -13.76 12.52
C PRO A 329 -0.46 -12.85 11.37
N ASP A 330 0.14 -11.68 11.21
CA ASP A 330 -0.08 -10.74 10.09
C ASP A 330 0.97 -10.88 8.96
N PHE A 331 1.63 -12.04 8.90
CA PHE A 331 2.65 -12.32 7.90
C PHE A 331 2.03 -12.76 6.56
N TRP A 332 1.53 -11.78 5.78
CA TRP A 332 0.77 -12.02 4.57
C TRP A 332 1.51 -12.81 3.49
N VAL A 333 2.81 -12.55 3.31
CA VAL A 333 3.64 -13.32 2.37
C VAL A 333 3.67 -14.80 2.73
N GLY A 334 3.68 -15.13 4.02
CA GLY A 334 3.62 -16.52 4.47
C GLY A 334 2.30 -17.20 4.07
N TYR A 335 1.18 -16.51 4.18
CA TYR A 335 -0.10 -17.07 3.73
C TYR A 335 -0.14 -17.27 2.22
N ALA A 336 0.38 -16.32 1.42
CA ALA A 336 0.49 -16.50 -0.02
C ALA A 336 1.33 -17.73 -0.38
N ASN A 337 2.46 -17.91 0.31
CA ASN A 337 3.29 -19.08 0.12
C ASN A 337 2.60 -20.39 0.54
N ILE A 338 1.82 -20.41 1.63
CA ILE A 338 1.02 -21.60 2.00
C ILE A 338 0.07 -21.98 0.87
N VAL A 339 -0.64 -21.04 0.29
CA VAL A 339 -1.54 -21.30 -0.85
C VAL A 339 -0.75 -21.89 -2.03
N SER A 340 0.40 -21.30 -2.36
CA SER A 340 1.27 -21.82 -3.43
C SER A 340 1.79 -23.23 -3.15
N TYR A 341 2.18 -23.52 -1.90
CA TYR A 341 2.66 -24.87 -1.53
C TYR A 341 1.54 -25.91 -1.54
N LEU A 342 0.34 -25.57 -1.05
CA LEU A 342 -0.81 -26.46 -1.13
C LEU A 342 -1.17 -26.74 -2.58
N TRP A 343 -1.16 -25.70 -3.44
CA TRP A 343 -1.36 -25.88 -4.88
C TRP A 343 -0.29 -26.77 -5.47
N ALA A 344 0.99 -26.54 -5.15
CA ALA A 344 2.11 -27.37 -5.65
C ALA A 344 2.01 -28.85 -5.23
N LEU A 345 1.34 -29.14 -4.10
CA LEU A 345 1.07 -30.51 -3.63
C LEU A 345 -0.19 -31.13 -4.24
N GLY A 346 -0.91 -30.43 -5.11
CA GLY A 346 -2.21 -30.87 -5.62
C GLY A 346 -3.33 -30.84 -4.58
N GLU A 347 -3.15 -30.10 -3.48
CA GLU A 347 -4.15 -29.87 -2.43
C GLU A 347 -4.98 -28.62 -2.77
N GLU A 348 -5.54 -28.57 -4.01
CA GLU A 348 -6.21 -27.38 -4.57
C GLU A 348 -7.38 -26.91 -3.72
N GLU A 349 -8.17 -27.82 -3.14
CA GLU A 349 -9.28 -27.50 -2.22
C GLU A 349 -8.77 -26.78 -0.95
N SER A 350 -7.67 -27.27 -0.40
CA SER A 350 -7.04 -26.66 0.79
C SER A 350 -6.45 -25.28 0.45
N ALA A 351 -5.88 -25.13 -0.74
CA ALA A 351 -5.37 -23.84 -1.25
C ALA A 351 -6.51 -22.83 -1.42
N TRP A 352 -7.61 -23.25 -2.04
CA TRP A 352 -8.82 -22.46 -2.22
C TRP A 352 -9.42 -22.00 -0.89
N SER A 353 -9.64 -22.93 0.03
CA SER A 353 -10.22 -22.62 1.36
C SER A 353 -9.33 -21.68 2.16
N THR A 354 -7.99 -21.86 2.08
CA THR A 354 -7.03 -20.95 2.70
C THR A 354 -7.11 -19.55 2.10
N GLY A 355 -7.12 -19.42 0.78
CA GLY A 355 -7.27 -18.15 0.07
C GLY A 355 -8.58 -17.43 0.43
N THR A 356 -9.68 -18.16 0.47
CA THR A 356 -11.00 -17.62 0.84
C THR A 356 -11.03 -17.12 2.28
N GLU A 357 -10.45 -17.87 3.22
CA GLU A 357 -10.35 -17.45 4.62
C GLU A 357 -9.50 -16.17 4.77
N LEU A 358 -8.44 -16.06 3.99
CA LEU A 358 -7.58 -14.87 3.98
C LEU A 358 -8.31 -13.64 3.46
N GLN A 359 -9.11 -13.77 2.40
CA GLN A 359 -9.97 -12.67 1.91
C GLN A 359 -10.97 -12.21 2.97
N LYS A 360 -11.58 -13.15 3.70
CA LYS A 360 -12.49 -12.83 4.82
C LYS A 360 -11.77 -12.08 5.94
N ARG A 361 -10.58 -12.52 6.34
CA ARG A 361 -9.76 -11.85 7.37
C ARG A 361 -9.33 -10.46 6.93
N ALA A 362 -9.00 -10.28 5.67
CA ALA A 362 -8.70 -8.96 5.10
C ALA A 362 -9.92 -8.03 5.12
N GLY A 363 -11.14 -8.57 5.32
CA GLY A 363 -12.38 -7.82 5.46
C GLY A 363 -12.78 -7.06 4.20
N GLY A 364 -12.33 -7.51 3.00
CA GLY A 364 -12.61 -6.85 1.74
C GLY A 364 -12.09 -5.41 1.66
N ARG A 365 -11.14 -5.03 2.52
CA ARG A 365 -10.60 -3.67 2.58
C ARG A 365 -9.16 -3.64 2.10
N PRO A 366 -8.87 -2.99 0.97
CA PRO A 366 -7.52 -2.58 0.62
C PRO A 366 -6.93 -1.77 1.80
N GLY A 367 -5.69 -2.05 2.19
CA GLY A 367 -4.98 -1.28 3.22
C GLY A 367 -4.60 -2.05 4.49
N LYS A 368 -5.24 -3.19 4.81
CA LYS A 368 -4.75 -4.12 5.85
C LYS A 368 -3.82 -5.21 5.30
N VAL A 369 -3.94 -5.48 4.02
CA VAL A 369 -3.11 -6.43 3.27
C VAL A 369 -2.54 -5.63 2.11
N PRO A 370 -1.25 -5.77 1.77
CA PRO A 370 -0.72 -5.20 0.55
C PRO A 370 -1.57 -5.62 -0.65
N GLU A 371 -1.89 -4.69 -1.52
CA GLU A 371 -2.83 -4.86 -2.64
C GLU A 371 -2.41 -6.01 -3.56
N THR A 372 -1.09 -6.21 -3.73
CA THR A 372 -0.48 -7.34 -4.46
C THR A 372 -0.95 -8.70 -3.99
N TYR A 373 -1.06 -8.92 -2.69
CA TYR A 373 -1.53 -10.22 -2.16
C TYR A 373 -3.05 -10.35 -2.25
N TYR A 374 -3.75 -9.24 -2.11
CA TYR A 374 -5.21 -9.23 -2.25
C TYR A 374 -5.62 -9.54 -3.68
N SER A 375 -4.97 -8.91 -4.68
CA SER A 375 -5.23 -9.16 -6.10
C SER A 375 -4.86 -10.59 -6.53
N TYR A 376 -3.83 -11.18 -5.95
CA TYR A 376 -3.51 -12.59 -6.17
C TYR A 376 -4.65 -13.52 -5.71
N TRP A 377 -5.26 -13.24 -4.55
CA TRP A 377 -6.40 -14.01 -4.05
C TRP A 377 -7.67 -13.78 -4.87
N ASP A 378 -7.89 -12.59 -5.41
CA ASP A 378 -8.95 -12.33 -6.37
C ASP A 378 -8.81 -13.23 -7.60
N GLY A 379 -7.59 -13.44 -8.08
CA GLY A 379 -7.28 -14.39 -9.17
C GLY A 379 -7.65 -15.82 -8.83
N LEU A 380 -7.30 -16.28 -7.62
CA LEU A 380 -7.65 -17.61 -7.12
C LEU A 380 -9.17 -17.81 -7.00
N THR A 381 -9.90 -16.78 -6.60
CA THR A 381 -11.36 -16.82 -6.46
C THR A 381 -12.12 -16.46 -7.74
N TRP A 382 -11.44 -16.41 -8.90
CA TRP A 382 -12.00 -16.06 -10.21
C TRP A 382 -12.62 -14.65 -10.25
N ASN A 383 -12.22 -13.77 -9.35
CA ASN A 383 -12.62 -12.36 -9.33
C ASN A 383 -11.68 -11.53 -10.23
N LEU A 384 -11.75 -11.80 -11.53
CA LEU A 384 -10.74 -11.39 -12.51
C LEU A 384 -10.63 -9.86 -12.70
N LEU A 385 -11.75 -9.11 -12.66
CA LEU A 385 -11.70 -7.65 -12.83
C LEU A 385 -11.02 -6.93 -11.67
N PRO A 386 -11.35 -7.18 -10.39
CA PRO A 386 -10.57 -6.65 -9.28
C PRO A 386 -9.10 -7.07 -9.32
N TRP A 387 -8.79 -8.31 -9.71
CA TRP A 387 -7.43 -8.76 -9.90
C TRP A 387 -6.69 -7.94 -10.96
N LEU A 388 -7.32 -7.69 -12.12
CA LEU A 388 -6.77 -6.84 -13.16
C LEU A 388 -6.48 -5.42 -12.65
N ASN A 389 -7.46 -4.82 -11.98
CA ASN A 389 -7.32 -3.46 -11.44
C ASN A 389 -6.17 -3.37 -10.43
N GLY A 390 -6.04 -4.35 -9.54
CA GLY A 390 -4.93 -4.43 -8.61
C GLY A 390 -3.56 -4.59 -9.30
N ALA A 391 -3.48 -5.46 -10.31
CA ALA A 391 -2.25 -5.66 -11.08
C ALA A 391 -1.84 -4.39 -11.87
N LEU A 392 -2.80 -3.66 -12.43
CA LEU A 392 -2.54 -2.40 -13.12
C LEU A 392 -2.12 -1.28 -12.15
N ALA A 393 -2.77 -1.18 -10.99
CA ALA A 393 -2.40 -0.22 -9.95
C ALA A 393 -0.96 -0.46 -9.43
N ASP A 394 -0.56 -1.72 -9.26
CA ASP A 394 0.81 -2.07 -8.90
C ASP A 394 1.82 -1.64 -9.98
N LEU A 395 1.47 -1.78 -11.26
CA LEU A 395 2.30 -1.32 -12.38
C LEU A 395 2.50 0.19 -12.34
N GLU A 396 1.46 0.97 -12.07
CA GLU A 396 1.50 2.43 -11.99
C GLU A 396 2.31 2.90 -10.76
N ALA A 397 2.07 2.31 -9.59
CA ALA A 397 2.71 2.70 -8.33
C ALA A 397 4.22 2.48 -8.33
N ASN A 398 4.71 1.45 -9.03
CA ASN A 398 6.13 1.11 -9.09
C ASN A 398 6.89 1.77 -10.24
N GLY A 399 6.26 2.72 -10.96
CA GLY A 399 6.92 3.61 -11.95
C GLY A 399 7.66 2.90 -13.09
N GLY A 400 7.28 1.67 -13.42
CA GLY A 400 7.93 0.86 -14.46
C GLY A 400 9.35 0.37 -14.12
N GLY A 401 9.89 0.61 -12.92
CA GLY A 401 11.29 0.32 -12.56
C GLY A 401 11.51 -0.76 -11.48
N GLY A 402 10.46 -1.32 -10.89
CA GLY A 402 10.58 -2.37 -9.89
C GLY A 402 10.51 -3.79 -10.49
N THR A 403 11.05 -4.76 -9.80
CA THR A 403 11.11 -6.17 -10.25
C THR A 403 9.75 -6.86 -10.38
N TYR A 404 8.69 -6.24 -9.85
CA TYR A 404 7.31 -6.66 -10.12
C TYR A 404 6.83 -6.25 -11.52
N THR A 405 7.42 -5.23 -12.13
CA THR A 405 7.02 -4.73 -13.45
C THR A 405 7.36 -5.66 -14.60
N THR A 406 8.45 -6.40 -14.51
CA THR A 406 8.83 -7.41 -15.53
C THR A 406 7.96 -8.66 -15.48
N ALA A 407 7.52 -9.09 -14.29
CA ALA A 407 6.59 -10.21 -14.12
C ALA A 407 5.11 -9.81 -14.34
N ALA A 408 4.78 -8.55 -14.20
CA ALA A 408 3.39 -8.08 -14.27
C ALA A 408 2.81 -8.17 -15.69
N GLY A 409 3.60 -7.95 -16.73
CA GLY A 409 3.13 -8.05 -18.13
C GLY A 409 2.48 -9.39 -18.46
N PRO A 410 3.13 -10.52 -18.25
CA PRO A 410 2.53 -11.84 -18.46
C PRO A 410 1.34 -12.13 -17.54
N ILE A 411 1.35 -11.65 -16.29
CA ILE A 411 0.21 -11.80 -15.37
C ILE A 411 -0.99 -11.02 -15.89
N VAL A 412 -0.80 -9.75 -16.26
CA VAL A 412 -1.85 -8.91 -16.85
C VAL A 412 -2.38 -9.52 -18.14
N ALA A 413 -1.50 -10.08 -18.97
CA ALA A 413 -1.87 -10.79 -20.19
C ALA A 413 -2.71 -12.05 -19.89
N ASP A 414 -2.35 -12.82 -18.85
CA ASP A 414 -3.13 -13.98 -18.40
C ASP A 414 -4.54 -13.56 -17.98
N ILE A 415 -4.66 -12.48 -17.21
CA ILE A 415 -5.96 -11.97 -16.77
C ILE A 415 -6.81 -11.50 -17.95
N TYR A 416 -6.25 -10.72 -18.89
CA TYR A 416 -6.97 -10.28 -20.08
C TYR A 416 -7.43 -11.44 -20.95
N SER A 417 -6.60 -12.49 -21.11
CA SER A 417 -7.02 -13.70 -21.83
C SER A 417 -8.21 -14.36 -21.13
N ARG A 418 -8.19 -14.50 -19.81
CA ARG A 418 -9.31 -15.07 -19.04
C ARG A 418 -10.57 -14.16 -19.05
N LEU A 419 -10.41 -12.87 -19.32
CA LEU A 419 -11.50 -11.90 -19.52
C LEU A 419 -11.97 -11.85 -21.00
N HIS A 420 -11.47 -12.74 -21.85
CA HIS A 420 -11.76 -12.79 -23.30
C HIS A 420 -11.44 -11.49 -24.04
N ASP A 421 -10.34 -10.83 -23.66
CA ASP A 421 -9.77 -9.67 -24.35
C ASP A 421 -8.37 -10.00 -24.92
N PRO A 422 -8.29 -10.80 -26.02
CA PRO A 422 -7.01 -11.24 -26.60
C PRO A 422 -6.17 -10.09 -27.14
N GLY A 423 -6.80 -8.97 -27.51
CA GLY A 423 -6.07 -7.79 -27.99
C GLY A 423 -5.25 -7.13 -26.85
N ALA A 424 -5.89 -6.89 -25.73
CA ALA A 424 -5.22 -6.35 -24.54
C ALA A 424 -4.16 -7.34 -23.99
N ALA A 425 -4.45 -8.64 -24.01
CA ALA A 425 -3.51 -9.68 -23.61
C ALA A 425 -2.24 -9.68 -24.49
N SER A 426 -2.39 -9.59 -25.82
CA SER A 426 -1.25 -9.53 -26.73
C SER A 426 -0.41 -8.27 -26.52
N LEU A 427 -1.05 -7.11 -26.35
CA LEU A 427 -0.38 -5.85 -26.07
C LEU A 427 0.44 -5.91 -24.77
N ALA A 428 -0.11 -6.49 -23.73
CA ALA A 428 0.58 -6.66 -22.44
C ALA A 428 1.82 -7.55 -22.57
N LEU A 429 1.77 -8.60 -23.41
CA LEU A 429 2.93 -9.45 -23.70
C LEU A 429 4.01 -8.74 -24.53
N GLU A 430 3.63 -7.88 -25.48
CA GLU A 430 4.56 -7.11 -26.31
C GLU A 430 5.33 -6.07 -25.50
N THR A 431 4.71 -5.50 -24.47
CA THR A 431 5.31 -4.50 -23.58
C THR A 431 6.15 -5.11 -22.45
N THR A 432 6.14 -6.44 -22.31
CA THR A 432 6.90 -7.14 -21.27
C THR A 432 8.41 -7.09 -21.58
N GLN A 433 9.18 -6.49 -20.70
CA GLN A 433 10.64 -6.55 -20.76
C GLN A 433 11.12 -7.90 -20.21
N SER A 434 11.96 -8.59 -20.95
CA SER A 434 12.57 -9.85 -20.51
C SER A 434 13.57 -9.59 -19.39
N ASP A 435 13.27 -10.06 -18.18
CA ASP A 435 14.27 -10.18 -17.12
C ASP A 435 14.93 -11.56 -17.25
N ALA A 436 16.17 -11.58 -17.73
CA ALA A 436 16.93 -12.81 -17.96
C ALA A 436 17.21 -13.60 -16.66
N LEU A 437 17.02 -13.00 -15.50
CA LEU A 437 17.30 -13.59 -14.19
C LEU A 437 16.11 -14.35 -13.59
N ASP A 438 14.88 -14.07 -14.03
CA ASP A 438 13.66 -14.72 -13.51
C ASP A 438 13.07 -15.67 -14.56
N PRO A 439 13.27 -17.00 -14.43
CA PRO A 439 12.80 -17.98 -15.40
C PRO A 439 11.27 -18.13 -15.42
N THR A 440 10.55 -17.61 -14.43
CA THR A 440 9.09 -17.68 -14.36
C THR A 440 8.43 -16.75 -15.38
N ILE A 441 9.07 -15.65 -15.76
CA ILE A 441 8.55 -14.67 -16.72
C ILE A 441 8.43 -15.27 -18.12
N PRO A 442 9.50 -15.83 -18.73
CA PRO A 442 9.37 -16.50 -20.02
C PRO A 442 8.44 -17.71 -19.96
N ALA A 443 8.41 -18.46 -18.86
CA ALA A 443 7.49 -19.58 -18.70
C ALA A 443 6.03 -19.13 -18.79
N LEU A 444 5.61 -18.15 -17.99
CA LEU A 444 4.26 -17.61 -18.03
C LEU A 444 3.94 -16.98 -19.39
N THR A 445 4.92 -16.29 -20.01
CA THR A 445 4.77 -15.72 -21.35
C THR A 445 4.41 -16.77 -22.39
N HIS A 446 5.14 -17.90 -22.43
CA HIS A 446 4.87 -18.99 -23.37
C HIS A 446 3.52 -19.67 -23.06
N PHE A 447 3.21 -19.87 -21.78
CA PHE A 447 1.92 -20.43 -21.36
C PHE A 447 0.75 -19.58 -21.86
N VAL A 448 0.78 -18.25 -21.65
CA VAL A 448 -0.29 -17.33 -22.09
C VAL A 448 -0.38 -17.26 -23.60
N LYS A 449 0.75 -17.22 -24.32
CA LYS A 449 0.78 -17.28 -25.80
C LYS A 449 0.17 -18.57 -26.33
N GLY A 450 0.47 -19.70 -25.71
CA GLY A 450 -0.11 -20.99 -26.08
C GLY A 450 -1.61 -21.03 -25.88
N ARG A 451 -2.12 -20.48 -24.77
CA ARG A 451 -3.55 -20.38 -24.51
C ARG A 451 -4.26 -19.45 -25.51
N LEU A 452 -3.73 -18.26 -25.78
CA LEU A 452 -4.28 -17.34 -26.78
C LEU A 452 -4.32 -17.96 -28.17
N ALA A 453 -3.30 -18.72 -28.55
CA ALA A 453 -3.25 -19.44 -29.82
C ALA A 453 -4.32 -20.55 -29.87
N SER A 454 -4.52 -21.30 -28.77
CA SER A 454 -5.58 -22.31 -28.65
C SER A 454 -6.98 -21.69 -28.78
N GLU A 455 -7.23 -20.56 -28.11
CA GLU A 455 -8.51 -19.82 -28.20
C GLU A 455 -8.76 -19.29 -29.61
N ALA A 456 -7.70 -18.91 -30.34
CA ALA A 456 -7.77 -18.48 -31.74
C ALA A 456 -7.90 -19.65 -32.73
N GLY A 457 -7.83 -20.91 -32.28
CA GLY A 457 -7.84 -22.09 -33.12
C GLY A 457 -6.53 -22.37 -33.85
N ASP A 458 -5.43 -21.69 -33.54
CA ASP A 458 -4.09 -21.92 -34.09
C ASP A 458 -3.39 -23.02 -33.31
N VAL A 459 -3.76 -24.29 -33.66
CA VAL A 459 -3.29 -25.51 -33.01
C VAL A 459 -1.76 -25.64 -33.08
N ALA A 460 -1.17 -25.28 -34.21
CA ALA A 460 0.29 -25.43 -34.40
C ALA A 460 1.08 -24.47 -33.51
N LYS A 461 0.63 -23.21 -33.42
CA LYS A 461 1.23 -22.21 -32.54
C LYS A 461 0.97 -22.54 -31.05
N ALA A 462 -0.22 -23.01 -30.72
CA ALA A 462 -0.54 -23.44 -29.36
C ALA A 462 0.41 -24.54 -28.87
N ALA A 463 0.58 -25.58 -29.67
CA ALA A 463 1.51 -26.70 -29.38
C ALA A 463 2.96 -26.24 -29.27
N ALA A 464 3.44 -25.38 -30.18
CA ALA A 464 4.80 -24.86 -30.15
C ALA A 464 5.08 -23.99 -28.88
N GLU A 465 4.14 -23.15 -28.49
CA GLU A 465 4.29 -22.34 -27.29
C GLU A 465 4.23 -23.19 -26.00
N MET A 466 3.37 -24.20 -25.95
CA MET A 466 3.29 -25.14 -24.83
C MET A 466 4.51 -26.04 -24.72
N GLU A 467 5.12 -26.43 -25.85
CA GLU A 467 6.40 -27.13 -25.84
C GLU A 467 7.53 -26.26 -25.26
N ARG A 468 7.59 -24.98 -25.62
CA ARG A 468 8.55 -24.03 -25.03
C ARG A 468 8.32 -23.84 -23.52
N PHE A 469 7.07 -23.73 -23.08
CA PHE A 469 6.74 -23.73 -21.67
C PHE A 469 7.21 -25.00 -20.96
N GLY A 470 6.94 -26.19 -21.55
CA GLY A 470 7.38 -27.50 -21.04
C GLY A 470 8.89 -27.61 -20.91
N ALA A 471 9.66 -27.05 -21.86
CA ALA A 471 11.12 -27.03 -21.78
C ALA A 471 11.63 -26.20 -20.57
N LEU A 472 10.95 -25.10 -20.23
CA LEU A 472 11.29 -24.30 -19.07
C LEU A 472 10.86 -24.93 -17.73
N TYR A 473 9.91 -25.84 -17.77
CA TYR A 473 9.42 -26.58 -16.59
C TYR A 473 10.47 -27.46 -15.91
N ASN A 474 11.56 -27.75 -16.60
CA ASN A 474 12.73 -28.42 -16.01
C ASN A 474 13.49 -27.57 -14.99
N ASN A 475 13.28 -26.25 -15.00
CA ASN A 475 13.85 -25.36 -14.00
C ASN A 475 13.09 -25.53 -12.67
N PRO A 476 13.78 -25.74 -11.52
CA PRO A 476 13.13 -25.95 -10.21
C PRO A 476 12.22 -24.78 -9.79
N ILE A 477 12.61 -23.54 -10.08
CA ILE A 477 11.82 -22.36 -9.75
C ILE A 477 10.51 -22.34 -10.57
N VAL A 478 10.58 -22.61 -11.86
CA VAL A 478 9.40 -22.70 -12.73
C VAL A 478 8.48 -23.81 -12.23
N ARG A 479 9.02 -24.98 -11.97
CA ARG A 479 8.23 -26.13 -11.48
C ARG A 479 7.56 -25.86 -10.15
N ALA A 480 8.25 -25.21 -9.22
CA ALA A 480 7.69 -24.86 -7.93
C ALA A 480 6.53 -23.83 -8.02
N ASN A 481 6.60 -22.91 -8.99
CA ASN A 481 5.58 -21.89 -9.20
C ASN A 481 4.41 -22.33 -10.08
N PHE A 482 4.63 -23.34 -10.96
CA PHE A 482 3.64 -23.80 -11.92
C PHE A 482 3.33 -25.30 -11.74
N ALA A 483 3.41 -25.82 -10.52
CA ALA A 483 3.07 -27.21 -10.23
C ALA A 483 1.66 -27.56 -10.74
N GLY A 484 1.52 -28.72 -11.38
CA GLY A 484 0.26 -29.12 -12.01
C GLY A 484 -0.01 -28.48 -13.37
N TYR A 485 0.75 -27.47 -13.79
CA TYR A 485 0.58 -26.84 -15.11
C TYR A 485 1.01 -27.73 -16.28
N ASP A 486 1.78 -28.78 -16.04
CA ASP A 486 2.12 -29.80 -17.05
C ASP A 486 0.87 -30.44 -17.68
N CYS A 487 -0.20 -30.67 -16.91
CA CYS A 487 -1.45 -31.19 -17.47
C CYS A 487 -2.20 -30.18 -18.36
N TRP A 488 -1.90 -28.87 -18.26
CA TRP A 488 -2.44 -27.87 -19.19
C TRP A 488 -1.83 -27.96 -20.59
N ILE A 489 -0.69 -28.67 -20.73
CA ILE A 489 -0.07 -28.95 -22.01
C ILE A 489 -0.85 -30.05 -22.75
N ALA A 490 -1.46 -30.99 -22.02
CA ALA A 490 -2.13 -32.15 -22.59
C ALA A 490 -3.22 -31.82 -23.64
N PRO A 491 -4.11 -30.83 -23.46
CA PRO A 491 -5.07 -30.47 -24.50
C PRO A 491 -4.42 -29.95 -25.79
N ALA A 492 -3.30 -29.25 -25.71
CA ALA A 492 -2.59 -28.75 -26.89
C ALA A 492 -1.91 -29.90 -27.65
N GLU A 493 -1.30 -30.85 -26.92
CA GLU A 493 -0.72 -32.09 -27.54
C GLU A 493 -1.82 -32.95 -28.18
N GLU A 494 -2.99 -33.10 -27.53
CA GLU A 494 -4.14 -33.81 -28.11
C GLU A 494 -4.62 -33.16 -29.41
N ALA A 495 -4.83 -31.82 -29.37
CA ALA A 495 -5.25 -31.07 -30.55
C ALA A 495 -4.22 -31.13 -31.69
N ALA A 496 -2.92 -31.21 -31.37
CA ALA A 496 -1.84 -31.37 -32.33
C ALA A 496 -1.73 -32.80 -32.91
N GLY A 497 -2.65 -33.71 -32.55
CA GLY A 497 -2.63 -35.11 -33.02
C GLY A 497 -1.58 -35.98 -32.36
N LYS A 498 -1.12 -35.65 -31.17
CA LYS A 498 -0.14 -36.41 -30.37
C LYS A 498 -0.78 -37.02 -29.11
N PRO A 499 -1.80 -37.90 -29.23
CA PRO A 499 -2.55 -38.40 -28.07
C PRO A 499 -1.68 -39.19 -27.09
N GLY A 500 -0.59 -39.81 -27.55
CA GLY A 500 0.34 -40.50 -26.65
C GLY A 500 1.08 -39.57 -25.69
N ASN A 501 1.40 -38.36 -26.12
CA ASN A 501 1.98 -37.30 -25.27
C ASN A 501 0.98 -36.82 -24.26
N ALA A 502 -0.26 -36.50 -24.68
CA ALA A 502 -1.35 -36.13 -23.81
C ALA A 502 -1.59 -37.18 -22.72
N ASP A 503 -1.67 -38.44 -23.09
CA ASP A 503 -1.83 -39.55 -22.13
C ASP A 503 -0.62 -39.70 -21.19
N ALA A 504 0.59 -39.42 -21.65
CA ALA A 504 1.77 -39.43 -20.80
C ALA A 504 1.72 -38.35 -19.73
N LEU A 505 1.38 -37.11 -20.10
CA LEU A 505 1.21 -35.98 -19.18
C LEU A 505 0.10 -36.27 -18.16
N LEU A 506 -1.02 -36.85 -18.57
CA LEU A 506 -2.17 -37.15 -17.70
C LEU A 506 -2.03 -38.44 -16.87
N ARG A 507 -0.93 -39.21 -17.00
CA ARG A 507 -0.68 -40.38 -16.13
C ARG A 507 -0.13 -40.01 -14.76
N THR A 508 0.56 -38.88 -14.63
CA THR A 508 1.29 -38.45 -13.42
C THR A 508 0.56 -37.31 -12.69
N ILE A 509 -0.76 -37.19 -12.90
CA ILE A 509 -1.54 -36.04 -12.43
C ILE A 509 -1.78 -35.98 -10.93
N GLY A 510 -1.43 -37.01 -10.15
CA GLY A 510 -1.57 -37.03 -8.71
C GLY A 510 -2.99 -36.67 -8.23
N THR A 511 -3.09 -35.66 -7.39
CA THR A 511 -4.36 -35.17 -6.79
C THR A 511 -4.85 -33.87 -7.39
N PHE A 512 -4.29 -33.43 -8.53
CA PHE A 512 -4.72 -32.18 -9.18
C PHE A 512 -6.09 -32.31 -9.84
N ALA A 513 -7.10 -31.63 -9.30
CA ALA A 513 -8.47 -31.65 -9.79
C ALA A 513 -8.57 -31.10 -11.23
N ASP A 514 -7.82 -30.05 -11.55
CA ASP A 514 -7.78 -29.48 -12.91
C ASP A 514 -7.24 -30.48 -13.93
N CYS A 515 -6.30 -31.33 -13.57
CA CYS A 515 -5.80 -32.37 -14.45
C CYS A 515 -6.84 -33.44 -14.75
N TYR A 516 -7.68 -33.82 -13.79
CA TYR A 516 -8.84 -34.71 -14.03
C TYR A 516 -9.88 -34.05 -14.93
N ARG A 517 -10.08 -32.75 -14.81
CA ARG A 517 -10.94 -31.97 -15.70
C ARG A 517 -10.44 -32.01 -17.15
N PHE A 518 -9.16 -31.74 -17.41
CA PHE A 518 -8.58 -31.85 -18.75
C PHE A 518 -8.62 -33.27 -19.29
N ARG A 519 -8.38 -34.28 -18.46
CA ARG A 519 -8.54 -35.68 -18.83
C ARG A 519 -9.98 -35.96 -19.26
N ALA A 520 -10.97 -35.40 -18.56
CA ALA A 520 -12.36 -35.56 -18.93
C ALA A 520 -12.68 -34.90 -20.28
N ASP A 521 -12.19 -33.67 -20.52
CA ASP A 521 -12.37 -32.97 -21.79
C ASP A 521 -11.76 -33.75 -22.96
N ILE A 522 -10.57 -34.34 -22.79
CA ILE A 522 -9.92 -35.16 -23.81
C ILE A 522 -10.69 -36.46 -24.05
N LEU A 523 -11.14 -37.16 -22.99
CA LEU A 523 -11.94 -38.38 -23.14
C LEU A 523 -13.27 -38.13 -23.86
N ASP A 524 -13.93 -36.98 -23.57
CA ASP A 524 -15.13 -36.57 -24.28
C ASP A 524 -14.84 -36.33 -25.76
N GLY A 525 -13.77 -35.58 -26.08
CA GLY A 525 -13.37 -35.35 -27.46
C GLY A 525 -13.05 -36.63 -28.25
N ARG A 526 -12.57 -37.66 -27.57
CA ARG A 526 -12.35 -39.01 -28.12
C ARG A 526 -13.60 -39.87 -28.19
N GLY A 527 -14.78 -39.38 -27.80
CA GLY A 527 -16.04 -40.12 -27.77
C GLY A 527 -16.23 -41.05 -26.57
N ASN A 528 -15.32 -41.06 -25.62
CA ASN A 528 -15.45 -41.87 -24.38
C ASN A 528 -16.22 -41.10 -23.31
N TRP A 529 -17.50 -40.91 -23.54
CA TRP A 529 -18.37 -40.11 -22.61
C TRP A 529 -18.44 -40.71 -21.19
N SER A 530 -18.53 -42.04 -21.06
CA SER A 530 -18.54 -42.69 -19.75
C SER A 530 -17.27 -42.44 -18.96
N GLY A 531 -16.12 -42.50 -19.62
CA GLY A 531 -14.83 -42.17 -19.01
C GLY A 531 -14.72 -40.69 -18.63
N ALA A 532 -15.25 -39.81 -19.50
CA ALA A 532 -15.29 -38.36 -19.26
C ALA A 532 -16.12 -38.02 -18.03
N GLN A 533 -17.34 -38.56 -17.94
CA GLN A 533 -18.22 -38.33 -16.77
C GLN A 533 -17.58 -38.77 -15.46
N LYS A 534 -16.88 -39.91 -15.45
CA LYS A 534 -16.14 -40.37 -14.27
C LYS A 534 -15.02 -39.38 -13.91
N ALA A 535 -14.23 -38.94 -14.90
CA ALA A 535 -13.13 -38.01 -14.65
C ALA A 535 -13.62 -36.63 -14.15
N TYR A 536 -14.76 -36.10 -14.66
CA TYR A 536 -15.38 -34.89 -14.08
C TYR A 536 -15.83 -35.12 -12.64
N ALA A 537 -16.44 -36.27 -12.34
CA ALA A 537 -16.84 -36.60 -10.97
C ALA A 537 -15.65 -36.69 -10.01
N ASP A 538 -14.55 -37.31 -10.48
CA ASP A 538 -13.32 -37.38 -9.72
C ASP A 538 -12.71 -35.98 -9.47
N ALA A 539 -12.72 -35.10 -10.48
CA ALA A 539 -12.28 -33.69 -10.33
C ALA A 539 -13.09 -32.94 -9.28
N VAL A 540 -14.42 -33.06 -9.34
CA VAL A 540 -15.34 -32.45 -8.37
C VAL A 540 -15.15 -33.01 -6.95
N ALA A 541 -14.85 -34.33 -6.84
CA ALA A 541 -14.61 -34.96 -5.54
C ALA A 541 -13.28 -34.50 -4.90
N LEU A 542 -12.27 -34.23 -5.72
CA LEU A 542 -10.97 -33.75 -5.25
C LEU A 542 -11.02 -32.29 -4.79
N ALA A 543 -11.77 -31.43 -5.50
CA ALA A 543 -11.87 -30.02 -5.20
C ALA A 543 -13.33 -29.53 -5.34
N PRO A 544 -14.20 -29.83 -4.36
CA PRO A 544 -15.64 -29.56 -4.42
C PRO A 544 -15.98 -28.05 -4.43
N ASP A 545 -15.10 -27.19 -3.98
CA ASP A 545 -15.32 -25.74 -3.98
C ASP A 545 -14.73 -25.00 -5.19
N LEU A 546 -13.95 -25.72 -6.07
CA LEU A 546 -13.43 -25.11 -7.29
C LEU A 546 -14.48 -25.09 -8.42
N PRO A 547 -14.70 -23.94 -9.09
CA PRO A 547 -15.75 -23.81 -10.10
C PRO A 547 -15.42 -24.48 -11.43
N ALA A 548 -14.14 -24.64 -11.78
CA ALA A 548 -13.71 -25.01 -13.14
C ALA A 548 -14.20 -26.39 -13.59
N ALA A 549 -14.16 -27.40 -12.71
CA ALA A 549 -14.63 -28.75 -13.03
C ALA A 549 -16.17 -28.79 -13.28
N TYR A 550 -16.94 -28.07 -12.48
CA TYR A 550 -18.38 -27.93 -12.69
C TYR A 550 -18.72 -27.24 -14.00
N TYR A 551 -17.97 -26.18 -14.33
CA TYR A 551 -18.12 -25.45 -15.60
C TYR A 551 -17.88 -26.39 -16.80
N SER A 552 -16.71 -27.04 -16.88
CA SER A 552 -16.39 -27.94 -17.98
C SER A 552 -17.39 -29.09 -18.11
N TRP A 553 -17.78 -29.69 -16.98
CA TRP A 553 -18.79 -30.74 -16.97
C TRP A 553 -20.15 -30.23 -17.48
N GLY A 554 -20.58 -29.05 -17.05
CA GLY A 554 -21.82 -28.42 -17.53
C GLY A 554 -21.81 -28.17 -19.04
N VAL A 555 -20.69 -27.66 -19.57
CA VAL A 555 -20.51 -27.44 -21.02
C VAL A 555 -20.54 -28.78 -21.77
N ALA A 556 -19.90 -29.81 -21.26
CA ALA A 556 -19.91 -31.14 -21.88
C ALA A 556 -21.35 -31.76 -21.91
N LEU A 557 -22.09 -31.70 -20.80
CA LEU A 557 -23.47 -32.14 -20.73
C LEU A 557 -24.37 -31.42 -21.76
N ALA A 558 -24.16 -30.09 -21.92
CA ALA A 558 -24.88 -29.30 -22.90
C ALA A 558 -24.56 -29.71 -24.36
N ARG A 559 -23.33 -30.18 -24.65
CA ARG A 559 -22.95 -30.76 -25.95
C ARG A 559 -23.66 -32.09 -26.20
N HIS A 560 -23.79 -32.92 -25.18
CA HIS A 560 -24.50 -34.19 -25.23
C HIS A 560 -26.02 -34.09 -25.15
N GLY A 561 -26.59 -32.87 -25.08
CA GLY A 561 -28.03 -32.63 -25.08
C GLY A 561 -28.68 -32.76 -23.69
N ASP A 562 -27.97 -33.09 -22.65
CA ASP A 562 -28.51 -33.05 -21.28
C ASP A 562 -28.50 -31.61 -20.75
N LEU A 563 -29.52 -30.85 -21.22
CA LEU A 563 -29.64 -29.43 -20.86
C LEU A 563 -30.01 -29.24 -19.39
N ALA A 564 -30.70 -30.18 -18.77
CA ALA A 564 -31.06 -30.10 -17.36
C ALA A 564 -29.84 -30.34 -16.44
N GLY A 565 -29.07 -31.38 -16.74
CA GLY A 565 -27.79 -31.65 -16.04
C GLY A 565 -26.80 -30.52 -16.24
N ALA A 566 -26.68 -29.96 -17.44
CA ALA A 566 -25.82 -28.83 -17.75
C ALA A 566 -26.21 -27.61 -16.90
N GLU A 567 -27.49 -27.25 -16.81
CA GLU A 567 -27.95 -26.13 -16.00
C GLU A 567 -27.59 -26.31 -14.52
N VAL A 568 -27.76 -27.52 -13.98
CA VAL A 568 -27.34 -27.81 -12.58
C VAL A 568 -25.84 -27.56 -12.37
N ARG A 569 -25.00 -28.09 -13.26
CA ARG A 569 -23.54 -27.94 -13.11
C ARG A 569 -23.08 -26.49 -13.30
N LEU A 570 -23.66 -25.76 -14.22
CA LEU A 570 -23.32 -24.34 -14.44
C LEU A 570 -23.79 -23.45 -13.30
N LYS A 571 -24.91 -23.76 -12.64
CA LYS A 571 -25.33 -23.10 -11.38
C LYS A 571 -24.32 -23.36 -10.26
N GLU A 572 -23.86 -24.60 -10.11
CA GLU A 572 -22.85 -24.95 -9.13
C GLU A 572 -21.51 -24.24 -9.39
N ALA A 573 -21.10 -24.11 -10.66
CA ALA A 573 -19.93 -23.34 -11.06
C ALA A 573 -20.06 -21.87 -10.70
N ASN A 574 -21.23 -21.27 -11.02
CA ASN A 574 -21.49 -19.86 -10.70
C ASN A 574 -21.60 -19.60 -9.18
N LEU A 575 -22.11 -20.54 -8.41
CA LEU A 575 -22.18 -20.42 -6.95
C LEU A 575 -20.78 -20.32 -6.33
N ARG A 576 -19.81 -21.06 -6.87
CA ARG A 576 -18.43 -21.11 -6.39
C ARG A 576 -17.55 -20.00 -6.96
N GLY A 577 -17.81 -19.60 -8.20
CA GLY A 577 -17.16 -18.46 -8.87
C GLY A 577 -18.18 -17.41 -9.32
N PRO A 578 -18.79 -16.66 -8.37
CA PRO A 578 -19.92 -15.77 -8.68
C PRO A 578 -19.56 -14.59 -9.60
N HIS A 579 -18.29 -14.28 -9.70
CA HIS A 579 -17.77 -13.19 -10.55
C HIS A 579 -17.04 -13.70 -11.80
N TRP A 580 -17.12 -14.99 -12.07
CA TRP A 580 -16.58 -15.59 -13.29
C TRP A 580 -17.62 -15.58 -14.42
N ALA A 581 -17.29 -14.95 -15.55
CA ALA A 581 -18.22 -14.74 -16.65
C ALA A 581 -18.58 -16.01 -17.42
N ASP A 582 -17.65 -16.96 -17.53
CA ASP A 582 -17.81 -18.16 -18.38
C ASP A 582 -18.97 -19.07 -17.96
N PRO A 583 -19.17 -19.41 -16.68
CA PRO A 583 -20.35 -20.18 -16.26
C PRO A 583 -21.66 -19.48 -16.57
N LEU A 584 -21.71 -18.16 -16.42
CA LEU A 584 -22.90 -17.36 -16.71
C LEU A 584 -23.22 -17.36 -18.21
N LYS A 585 -22.21 -17.18 -19.06
CA LYS A 585 -22.35 -17.23 -20.52
C LYS A 585 -22.82 -18.63 -20.96
N ALA A 586 -22.16 -19.69 -20.49
CA ALA A 586 -22.55 -21.06 -20.83
C ALA A 586 -23.97 -21.39 -20.31
N TRP A 587 -24.34 -20.90 -19.14
CA TRP A 587 -25.71 -21.04 -18.64
C TRP A 587 -26.73 -20.31 -19.54
N GLY A 588 -26.38 -19.09 -19.98
CA GLY A 588 -27.18 -18.37 -20.99
C GLY A 588 -27.36 -19.17 -22.27
N ASP A 589 -26.29 -19.84 -22.77
CA ASP A 589 -26.32 -20.71 -23.95
C ASP A 589 -27.27 -21.91 -23.75
N VAL A 590 -27.25 -22.54 -22.59
CA VAL A 590 -28.15 -23.64 -22.22
C VAL A 590 -29.59 -23.16 -22.19
N LEU A 591 -29.86 -22.00 -21.58
CA LEU A 591 -31.22 -21.40 -21.56
C LEU A 591 -31.71 -21.05 -22.97
N MET A 592 -30.81 -20.62 -23.86
CA MET A 592 -31.16 -20.43 -25.29
C MET A 592 -31.60 -21.72 -25.96
N LYS A 593 -30.86 -22.82 -25.75
CA LYS A 593 -31.27 -24.14 -26.27
C LYS A 593 -32.61 -24.60 -25.69
N GLN A 594 -32.93 -24.21 -24.47
CA GLN A 594 -34.23 -24.45 -23.82
C GLN A 594 -35.34 -23.47 -24.28
N ARG A 595 -35.04 -22.50 -25.17
CA ARG A 595 -35.95 -21.42 -25.63
C ARG A 595 -36.38 -20.46 -24.53
N LEU A 596 -35.59 -20.33 -23.47
CA LEU A 596 -35.82 -19.41 -22.34
C LEU A 596 -35.07 -18.10 -22.56
N THR A 597 -35.41 -17.38 -23.64
CA THR A 597 -34.69 -16.22 -24.18
C THR A 597 -34.48 -15.10 -23.15
N ASP A 598 -35.53 -14.80 -22.35
CA ASP A 598 -35.41 -13.72 -21.33
C ASP A 598 -34.43 -14.06 -20.24
N LYS A 599 -34.43 -15.32 -19.80
CA LYS A 599 -33.47 -15.78 -18.78
C LYS A 599 -32.05 -15.84 -19.34
N ALA A 600 -31.89 -16.23 -20.60
CA ALA A 600 -30.62 -16.25 -21.30
C ALA A 600 -30.04 -14.83 -21.40
N LEU A 601 -30.85 -13.85 -21.82
CA LEU A 601 -30.44 -12.45 -21.91
C LEU A 601 -29.94 -11.92 -20.54
N ALA A 602 -30.70 -12.20 -19.47
CA ALA A 602 -30.28 -11.81 -18.12
C ALA A 602 -28.91 -12.40 -17.71
N LYS A 603 -28.62 -13.66 -18.11
CA LYS A 603 -27.33 -14.29 -17.84
C LYS A 603 -26.20 -13.69 -18.68
N TYR A 604 -26.45 -13.32 -19.93
CA TYR A 604 -25.45 -12.62 -20.74
C TYR A 604 -25.16 -11.21 -20.21
N GLU A 605 -26.19 -10.48 -19.76
CA GLU A 605 -26.00 -9.16 -19.12
C GLU A 605 -25.22 -9.26 -17.80
N GLU A 606 -25.47 -10.30 -17.00
CA GLU A 606 -24.74 -10.58 -15.78
C GLU A 606 -23.26 -10.90 -16.08
N ALA A 607 -23.00 -11.76 -17.06
CA ALA A 607 -21.66 -12.13 -17.49
C ALA A 607 -20.84 -10.92 -18.01
N LEU A 608 -21.49 -9.99 -18.74
CA LEU A 608 -20.84 -8.76 -19.23
C LEU A 608 -20.40 -7.81 -18.12
N LYS A 609 -20.95 -7.92 -16.90
CA LYS A 609 -20.44 -7.15 -15.75
C LYS A 609 -19.03 -7.59 -15.36
N TYR A 610 -18.70 -8.88 -15.59
CA TYR A 610 -17.43 -9.48 -15.18
C TYR A 610 -16.44 -9.63 -16.34
N ALA A 611 -16.91 -9.68 -17.59
CA ALA A 611 -16.09 -9.67 -18.80
C ALA A 611 -16.62 -8.66 -19.82
N PRO A 612 -16.45 -7.34 -19.56
CA PRO A 612 -17.10 -6.28 -20.33
C PRO A 612 -16.60 -6.18 -21.79
N ASN A 613 -15.43 -6.75 -22.11
CA ASN A 613 -14.83 -6.67 -23.44
C ASN A 613 -15.01 -7.95 -24.27
N TRP A 614 -15.71 -8.97 -23.75
CA TRP A 614 -15.97 -10.22 -24.46
C TRP A 614 -16.86 -10.00 -25.69
N LYS A 615 -16.25 -10.04 -26.87
CA LYS A 615 -16.90 -9.67 -28.15
C LYS A 615 -18.06 -10.61 -28.51
N GLU A 616 -17.86 -11.93 -28.41
CA GLU A 616 -18.85 -12.93 -28.73
C GLU A 616 -20.08 -12.84 -27.81
N LEU A 617 -19.84 -12.53 -26.53
CA LEU A 617 -20.92 -12.34 -25.56
C LEU A 617 -21.73 -11.05 -25.84
N LYS A 618 -21.06 -9.97 -26.25
CA LYS A 618 -21.74 -8.74 -26.70
C LYS A 618 -22.64 -9.02 -27.92
N GLN A 619 -22.10 -9.74 -28.90
CA GLN A 619 -22.87 -10.12 -30.12
C GLN A 619 -24.06 -11.01 -29.77
N ALA A 620 -23.88 -12.00 -28.90
CA ALA A 620 -24.97 -12.87 -28.43
C ALA A 620 -26.08 -12.04 -27.75
N ARG A 621 -25.74 -11.14 -26.85
CA ARG A 621 -26.71 -10.23 -26.22
C ARG A 621 -27.43 -9.35 -27.24
N GLU A 622 -26.72 -8.70 -28.17
CA GLU A 622 -27.27 -7.81 -29.17
C GLU A 622 -28.25 -8.54 -30.11
N THR A 623 -27.89 -9.77 -30.50
CA THR A 623 -28.76 -10.62 -31.34
C THR A 623 -30.09 -10.88 -30.65
N LEU A 624 -30.08 -11.22 -29.34
CA LEU A 624 -31.30 -11.46 -28.57
C LEU A 624 -32.13 -10.19 -28.36
N THR A 625 -31.46 -9.07 -28.11
CA THR A 625 -32.17 -7.78 -27.94
C THR A 625 -32.90 -7.36 -29.21
N LYS A 626 -32.27 -7.56 -30.40
CA LYS A 626 -32.88 -7.28 -31.70
C LYS A 626 -34.05 -8.22 -32.05
N GLN A 627 -34.04 -9.45 -31.56
CA GLN A 627 -35.15 -10.39 -31.78
C GLN A 627 -36.37 -10.06 -30.91
N LYS A 628 -36.19 -9.27 -29.85
CA LYS A 628 -37.24 -8.83 -28.94
C LYS A 628 -37.90 -7.50 -29.34
N SER A 629 -37.15 -6.64 -30.06
CA SER A 629 -37.65 -5.38 -30.62
C SER A 629 -38.39 -5.61 -31.95
#